data_d6ded5805d2d6b689ee32249c5a76841
#
_entry.id   d6ded5805d2d6b689ee32249c5a76841
#
_cell.length_a   1.000
_cell.length_b   1.000
_cell.length_c   1.000
_cell.angle_alpha   90.00
_cell.angle_beta   90.00
_cell.angle_gamma   90.00
#
_symmetry.space_group_name_H-M   'P 1'
#
loop_
_entity.id
_entity.type
_entity.pdbx_description
1 polymer ?
#
loop_
_entity_poly.entity_id
_entity_poly.type
_entity_poly.pdbx_seq_one_letter_code
_entity_poly.pdbx_strand_id
1 'polypeptide(L)'
;MSSSSPAVDVRDLSKVFSRRKGLVHRRRRAALNSVSFTMHRGECVAILGQNGSGKSTLVRLLSTLLLADAGTAHVFGHDVFKEPRKVQRLVNRVSVEASFFKKMSAAENLAYAARFYGMGPRETHTKIPVILERVGFPSSRRGEAMENLSRGMQQKVALARALLTSPVLLLLDEPTTGLDPRSKQEVQTFIREIRHQHDSTILLCTHDMKEAEELADRIGLLDAGELLFIEPVEDVKERYGVETLEEAFFAATGRTYEDERTEDDEEREVFA
;
A
#
# COMPACT_ATOMS: atom_id res chain seq x y z
N MET A 1 15.03 -14.96 24.83
CA MET A 1 14.61 -14.07 23.72
C MET A 1 13.16 -14.36 23.45
N SER A 2 12.26 -13.49 23.88
CA SER A 2 10.82 -13.64 23.64
C SER A 2 10.58 -13.44 22.14
N SER A 3 10.20 -14.50 21.43
CA SER A 3 9.79 -14.39 20.03
C SER A 3 8.48 -13.63 19.98
N SER A 4 8.55 -12.31 19.84
CA SER A 4 7.35 -11.53 19.57
C SER A 4 6.74 -12.04 18.27
N SER A 5 5.45 -12.43 18.32
CA SER A 5 4.72 -12.88 17.14
C SER A 5 4.83 -11.81 16.02
N PRO A 6 4.98 -12.22 14.76
CA PRO A 6 5.13 -11.28 13.65
C PRO A 6 3.91 -10.34 13.56
N ALA A 7 4.14 -9.15 13.00
CA ALA A 7 3.06 -8.22 12.71
C ALA A 7 2.18 -8.73 11.57
N VAL A 8 2.80 -9.31 10.55
CA VAL A 8 2.12 -9.96 9.42
C VAL A 8 2.75 -11.34 9.20
N ASP A 9 1.92 -12.37 9.05
CA ASP A 9 2.34 -13.74 8.69
C ASP A 9 1.43 -14.24 7.56
N VAL A 10 2.00 -14.40 6.38
CA VAL A 10 1.32 -14.85 5.16
C VAL A 10 1.92 -16.19 4.73
N ARG A 11 1.06 -17.19 4.49
CA ARG A 11 1.48 -18.55 4.09
C ARG A 11 0.65 -19.06 2.92
N ASP A 12 1.32 -19.37 1.83
CA ASP A 12 0.78 -19.96 0.61
C ASP A 12 -0.46 -19.24 0.06
N LEU A 13 -0.47 -17.91 0.23
CA LEU A 13 -1.62 -17.08 -0.08
C LEU A 13 -1.83 -17.02 -1.60
N SER A 14 -3.01 -17.45 -2.05
CA SER A 14 -3.35 -17.49 -3.46
C SER A 14 -4.68 -16.81 -3.76
N LYS A 15 -4.74 -16.12 -4.92
CA LYS A 15 -5.95 -15.47 -5.42
C LYS A 15 -6.06 -15.57 -6.93
N VAL A 16 -7.17 -16.12 -7.41
CA VAL A 16 -7.48 -16.26 -8.84
C VAL A 16 -8.73 -15.46 -9.18
N PHE A 17 -8.63 -14.59 -10.15
CA PHE A 17 -9.80 -13.93 -10.73
C PHE A 17 -10.26 -14.66 -11.98
N SER A 18 -11.57 -14.80 -12.14
CA SER A 18 -12.18 -15.37 -13.34
C SER A 18 -13.05 -14.33 -14.03
N ARG A 19 -12.74 -14.01 -15.29
CA ARG A 19 -13.56 -13.12 -16.13
C ARG A 19 -14.26 -13.93 -17.22
N ARG A 20 -15.57 -13.79 -17.37
CA ARG A 20 -16.30 -14.35 -18.50
C ARG A 20 -15.98 -13.55 -19.76
N LYS A 21 -15.48 -14.21 -20.79
CA LYS A 21 -15.30 -13.65 -22.14
C LYS A 21 -16.30 -14.34 -23.06
N GLY A 22 -17.48 -13.72 -23.25
CA GLY A 22 -18.60 -14.33 -24.00
C GLY A 22 -19.37 -15.40 -23.22
N LEU A 23 -20.22 -16.19 -23.93
CA LEU A 23 -21.14 -17.16 -23.32
C LEU A 23 -20.44 -18.44 -22.80
N VAL A 24 -19.24 -18.78 -23.31
CA VAL A 24 -18.64 -20.12 -23.09
C VAL A 24 -17.22 -20.07 -22.50
N HIS A 25 -16.45 -19.00 -22.68
CA HIS A 25 -15.04 -18.96 -22.24
C HIS A 25 -14.88 -18.19 -20.94
N ARG A 26 -14.24 -18.86 -19.93
CA ARG A 26 -13.76 -18.24 -18.69
C ARG A 26 -12.23 -18.11 -18.79
N ARG A 27 -11.70 -16.90 -18.78
CA ARG A 27 -10.28 -16.65 -18.59
C ARG A 27 -10.00 -16.56 -17.08
N ARG A 28 -9.14 -17.42 -16.58
CA ARG A 28 -8.64 -17.37 -15.19
C ARG A 28 -7.28 -16.67 -15.21
N ARG A 29 -7.06 -15.77 -14.26
CA ARG A 29 -5.77 -15.13 -14.02
C ARG A 29 -5.46 -15.27 -12.53
N ALA A 30 -4.34 -15.92 -12.22
CA ALA A 30 -3.81 -15.91 -10.87
C ALA A 30 -3.25 -14.51 -10.62
N ALA A 31 -3.76 -13.84 -9.60
CA ALA A 31 -3.25 -12.55 -9.16
C ALA A 31 -2.24 -12.70 -8.03
N LEU A 32 -2.34 -13.79 -7.25
CA LEU A 32 -1.33 -14.26 -6.31
C LEU A 32 -1.26 -15.78 -6.40
N ASN A 33 -0.05 -16.32 -6.37
CA ASN A 33 0.24 -17.74 -6.47
C ASN A 33 1.19 -18.16 -5.34
N SER A 34 0.65 -18.74 -4.27
CA SER A 34 1.39 -19.30 -3.12
C SER A 34 2.37 -18.31 -2.46
N VAL A 35 1.97 -17.07 -2.30
CA VAL A 35 2.80 -16.02 -1.69
C VAL A 35 2.96 -16.27 -0.19
N SER A 36 4.21 -16.29 0.30
CA SER A 36 4.54 -16.49 1.70
C SER A 36 5.60 -15.50 2.18
N PHE A 37 5.33 -14.79 3.28
CA PHE A 37 6.29 -13.89 3.93
C PHE A 37 5.85 -13.52 5.35
N THR A 38 6.80 -12.95 6.11
CA THR A 38 6.54 -12.40 7.43
C THR A 38 7.06 -10.97 7.54
N MET A 39 6.39 -10.15 8.38
CA MET A 39 6.87 -8.83 8.75
C MET A 39 6.98 -8.72 10.27
N HIS A 40 8.01 -8.06 10.74
CA HIS A 40 8.19 -7.75 12.16
C HIS A 40 7.44 -6.47 12.55
N ARG A 41 7.24 -6.28 13.85
CA ARG A 41 6.63 -5.04 14.38
C ARG A 41 7.55 -3.86 14.18
N GLY A 42 7.00 -2.71 13.76
CA GLY A 42 7.77 -1.49 13.48
C GLY A 42 8.60 -1.55 12.18
N GLU A 43 8.53 -2.66 11.44
CA GLU A 43 9.23 -2.84 10.17
C GLU A 43 8.49 -2.15 9.03
N CYS A 44 9.23 -1.58 8.10
CA CYS A 44 8.73 -1.15 6.80
C CYS A 44 9.20 -2.14 5.73
N VAL A 45 8.25 -2.87 5.14
CA VAL A 45 8.53 -3.78 4.02
C VAL A 45 7.94 -3.21 2.75
N ALA A 46 8.76 -3.05 1.71
CA ALA A 46 8.29 -2.69 0.39
C ALA A 46 8.08 -3.94 -0.48
N ILE A 47 6.92 -4.03 -1.12
CA ILE A 47 6.67 -5.01 -2.19
C ILE A 47 6.76 -4.28 -3.52
N LEU A 48 7.85 -4.55 -4.22
CA LEU A 48 8.12 -4.07 -5.58
C LEU A 48 7.46 -4.97 -6.61
N GLY A 49 7.10 -4.41 -7.74
CA GLY A 49 6.59 -5.14 -8.90
C GLY A 49 5.89 -4.22 -9.88
N GLN A 50 5.78 -4.64 -11.12
CA GLN A 50 5.08 -3.90 -12.17
C GLN A 50 3.57 -3.83 -11.94
N ASN A 51 2.89 -3.03 -12.76
CA ASN A 51 1.43 -3.00 -12.79
C ASN A 51 0.88 -4.40 -13.10
N GLY A 52 -0.14 -4.80 -12.34
CA GLY A 52 -0.71 -6.14 -12.52
C GLY A 52 0.06 -7.30 -11.88
N SER A 53 1.19 -7.09 -11.20
CA SER A 53 1.94 -8.15 -10.51
C SER A 53 1.22 -8.78 -9.31
N GLY A 54 0.18 -8.09 -8.76
CA GLY A 54 -0.60 -8.62 -7.62
C GLY A 54 -0.54 -7.76 -6.36
N LYS A 55 0.25 -6.68 -6.30
CA LYS A 55 0.44 -5.79 -5.14
C LYS A 55 -0.89 -5.32 -4.52
N SER A 56 -1.74 -4.69 -5.32
CA SER A 56 -3.04 -4.21 -4.84
C SER A 56 -3.97 -5.35 -4.42
N THR A 57 -3.80 -6.56 -4.98
CA THR A 57 -4.55 -7.75 -4.54
C THR A 57 -4.09 -8.18 -3.15
N LEU A 58 -2.80 -8.19 -2.89
CA LEU A 58 -2.21 -8.47 -1.58
C LEU A 58 -2.73 -7.47 -0.53
N VAL A 59 -2.68 -6.17 -0.83
CA VAL A 59 -3.21 -5.11 0.04
C VAL A 59 -4.70 -5.30 0.34
N ARG A 60 -5.51 -5.66 -0.67
CA ARG A 60 -6.94 -5.91 -0.48
C ARG A 60 -7.23 -7.14 0.38
N LEU A 61 -6.45 -8.20 0.25
CA LEU A 61 -6.55 -9.39 1.10
C LEU A 61 -6.22 -9.04 2.55
N LEU A 62 -5.07 -8.43 2.81
CA LEU A 62 -4.64 -8.06 4.16
C LEU A 62 -5.55 -7.01 4.82
N SER A 63 -6.20 -6.15 4.04
CA SER A 63 -7.18 -5.19 4.53
C SER A 63 -8.61 -5.76 4.64
N THR A 64 -8.79 -7.08 4.54
CA THR A 64 -10.08 -7.78 4.66
C THR A 64 -11.12 -7.44 3.59
N LEU A 65 -10.73 -6.81 2.49
CA LEU A 65 -11.62 -6.41 1.40
C LEU A 65 -11.80 -7.48 0.33
N LEU A 66 -11.00 -8.53 0.41
CA LEU A 66 -11.00 -9.64 -0.52
C LEU A 66 -10.77 -10.94 0.25
N LEU A 67 -11.36 -12.04 -0.20
CA LEU A 67 -11.12 -13.37 0.34
C LEU A 67 -10.08 -14.11 -0.52
N ALA A 68 -9.17 -14.82 0.13
CA ALA A 68 -8.24 -15.70 -0.55
C ALA A 68 -8.95 -16.96 -1.08
N ASP A 69 -8.37 -17.56 -2.11
CA ASP A 69 -8.84 -18.86 -2.62
C ASP A 69 -8.08 -20.01 -1.95
N ALA A 70 -6.83 -19.76 -1.47
CA ALA A 70 -6.04 -20.69 -0.69
C ALA A 70 -5.04 -19.95 0.21
N GLY A 71 -4.46 -20.67 1.18
CA GLY A 71 -3.48 -20.14 2.11
C GLY A 71 -4.08 -19.42 3.31
N THR A 72 -3.22 -18.81 4.13
CA THR A 72 -3.60 -18.09 5.35
C THR A 72 -2.87 -16.76 5.45
N ALA A 73 -3.49 -15.80 6.13
CA ALA A 73 -2.85 -14.54 6.48
C ALA A 73 -3.26 -14.14 7.91
N HIS A 74 -2.29 -13.73 8.71
CA HIS A 74 -2.51 -13.24 10.07
C HIS A 74 -1.92 -11.84 10.21
N VAL A 75 -2.63 -10.98 10.92
CA VAL A 75 -2.19 -9.63 11.28
C VAL A 75 -2.23 -9.50 12.79
N PHE A 76 -1.06 -9.28 13.41
CA PHE A 76 -0.87 -9.30 14.86
C PHE A 76 -1.51 -10.53 15.55
N GLY A 77 -1.39 -11.71 14.91
CA GLY A 77 -1.91 -12.98 15.38
C GLY A 77 -3.40 -13.22 15.08
N HIS A 78 -4.12 -12.27 14.50
CA HIS A 78 -5.52 -12.44 14.10
C HIS A 78 -5.64 -12.92 12.65
N ASP A 79 -6.39 -14.01 12.43
CA ASP A 79 -6.67 -14.52 11.08
C ASP A 79 -7.50 -13.50 10.28
N VAL A 80 -6.96 -13.06 9.15
CA VAL A 80 -7.55 -12.01 8.31
C VAL A 80 -8.94 -12.40 7.80
N PHE A 81 -9.17 -13.68 7.55
CA PHE A 81 -10.40 -14.17 6.94
C PHE A 81 -11.44 -14.61 7.96
N LYS A 82 -11.01 -15.09 9.14
CA LYS A 82 -11.90 -15.56 10.19
C LYS A 82 -12.23 -14.48 11.23
N GLU A 83 -11.32 -13.52 11.44
CA GLU A 83 -11.45 -12.47 12.44
C GLU A 83 -11.41 -11.04 11.82
N PRO A 84 -12.09 -10.76 10.69
CA PRO A 84 -11.92 -9.52 9.93
C PRO A 84 -12.18 -8.26 10.75
N ARG A 85 -13.14 -8.30 11.69
CA ARG A 85 -13.44 -7.14 12.56
C ARG A 85 -12.29 -6.78 13.50
N LYS A 86 -11.50 -7.77 13.95
CA LYS A 86 -10.32 -7.52 14.80
C LYS A 86 -9.20 -6.91 13.94
N VAL A 87 -8.96 -7.47 12.75
CA VAL A 87 -7.96 -6.97 11.81
C VAL A 87 -8.28 -5.54 11.38
N GLN A 88 -9.53 -5.22 11.03
CA GLN A 88 -9.97 -3.87 10.62
C GLN A 88 -9.72 -2.79 11.68
N ARG A 89 -9.59 -3.14 12.95
CA ARG A 89 -9.24 -2.18 14.02
C ARG A 89 -7.74 -1.90 14.10
N LEU A 90 -6.91 -2.77 13.54
CA LEU A 90 -5.45 -2.70 13.58
C LEU A 90 -4.87 -2.11 12.30
N VAL A 91 -5.60 -2.20 11.20
CA VAL A 91 -5.12 -1.92 9.84
C VAL A 91 -5.86 -0.75 9.23
N ASN A 92 -5.11 0.17 8.64
CA ASN A 92 -5.66 1.10 7.65
C ASN A 92 -4.87 1.02 6.35
N ARG A 93 -5.51 1.45 5.26
CA ARG A 93 -4.87 1.49 3.96
C ARG A 93 -5.03 2.84 3.27
N VAL A 94 -4.03 3.15 2.46
CA VAL A 94 -4.07 4.22 1.46
C VAL A 94 -3.95 3.57 0.09
N SER A 95 -4.83 3.89 -0.83
CA SER A 95 -4.80 3.39 -2.21
C SER A 95 -4.52 4.52 -3.18
N VAL A 96 -4.02 4.18 -4.37
CA VAL A 96 -3.73 5.10 -5.49
C VAL A 96 -4.91 6.03 -5.76
N GLU A 97 -6.12 5.47 -5.79
CA GLU A 97 -7.36 6.23 -5.96
C GLU A 97 -8.11 6.30 -4.65
N ALA A 98 -7.80 7.31 -3.85
CA ALA A 98 -8.57 7.59 -2.65
C ALA A 98 -9.94 8.16 -3.05
N SER A 99 -11.00 7.37 -2.81
CA SER A 99 -12.36 7.83 -3.02
C SER A 99 -12.74 8.88 -1.98
N PHE A 100 -13.12 10.06 -2.45
CA PHE A 100 -13.61 11.17 -1.65
C PHE A 100 -14.96 11.65 -2.14
N PHE A 101 -15.73 12.26 -1.26
CA PHE A 101 -16.86 13.09 -1.65
C PHE A 101 -16.32 14.40 -2.24
N LYS A 102 -16.27 14.48 -3.56
CA LYS A 102 -15.57 15.52 -4.32
C LYS A 102 -16.00 16.94 -3.95
N LYS A 103 -17.29 17.15 -3.66
CA LYS A 103 -17.88 18.46 -3.29
C LYS A 103 -17.71 18.82 -1.80
N MET A 104 -17.33 17.86 -0.95
CA MET A 104 -17.02 18.11 0.44
C MET A 104 -15.56 18.52 0.60
N SER A 105 -15.28 19.33 1.62
CA SER A 105 -13.93 19.73 1.98
C SER A 105 -13.10 18.59 2.56
N ALA A 106 -11.78 18.80 2.69
CA ALA A 106 -10.89 17.87 3.36
C ALA A 106 -11.37 17.55 4.80
N ALA A 107 -11.70 18.60 5.58
CA ALA A 107 -12.17 18.44 6.95
C ALA A 107 -13.49 17.65 7.04
N GLU A 108 -14.45 17.93 6.14
CA GLU A 108 -15.74 17.24 6.10
C GLU A 108 -15.58 15.76 5.69
N ASN A 109 -14.71 15.45 4.69
CA ASN A 109 -14.42 14.07 4.32
C ASN A 109 -13.82 13.28 5.49
N LEU A 110 -12.88 13.89 6.24
CA LEU A 110 -12.32 13.27 7.43
C LEU A 110 -13.33 13.10 8.55
N ALA A 111 -14.19 14.12 8.78
CA ALA A 111 -15.24 14.04 9.78
C ALA A 111 -16.27 12.96 9.45
N TYR A 112 -16.60 12.78 8.16
CA TYR A 112 -17.46 11.71 7.71
C TYR A 112 -16.81 10.34 7.97
N ALA A 113 -15.53 10.16 7.61
CA ALA A 113 -14.78 8.92 7.87
C ALA A 113 -14.68 8.61 9.38
N ALA A 114 -14.42 9.61 10.22
CA ALA A 114 -14.31 9.47 11.67
C ALA A 114 -15.58 8.85 12.29
N ARG A 115 -16.77 9.17 11.77
CA ARG A 115 -18.05 8.59 12.21
C ARG A 115 -18.10 7.08 11.98
N PHE A 116 -17.58 6.58 10.85
CA PHE A 116 -17.51 5.14 10.59
C PHE A 116 -16.56 4.42 11.54
N TYR A 117 -15.54 5.14 12.04
CA TYR A 117 -14.64 4.62 13.06
C TYR A 117 -15.19 4.76 14.49
N GLY A 118 -16.41 5.27 14.66
CA GLY A 118 -17.05 5.43 15.96
C GLY A 118 -16.52 6.61 16.79
N MET A 119 -15.81 7.54 16.17
CA MET A 119 -15.28 8.73 16.85
C MET A 119 -16.37 9.75 17.16
N GLY A 120 -16.36 10.25 18.39
CA GLY A 120 -17.31 11.28 18.82
C GLY A 120 -17.04 12.66 18.19
N PRO A 121 -18.05 13.55 18.16
CA PRO A 121 -17.90 14.90 17.54
C PRO A 121 -16.78 15.73 18.16
N ARG A 122 -16.62 15.68 19.48
CA ARG A 122 -15.55 16.43 20.19
C ARG A 122 -14.16 15.92 19.80
N GLU A 123 -13.98 14.60 19.81
CA GLU A 123 -12.72 13.97 19.40
C GLU A 123 -12.38 14.28 17.93
N THR A 124 -13.37 14.18 17.06
CA THR A 124 -13.23 14.50 15.63
C THR A 124 -12.79 15.94 15.42
N HIS A 125 -13.42 16.90 16.12
CA HIS A 125 -13.12 18.33 16.01
C HIS A 125 -11.69 18.67 16.45
N THR A 126 -11.16 18.00 17.47
CA THR A 126 -9.79 18.22 17.95
C THR A 126 -8.75 17.48 17.11
N LYS A 127 -9.03 16.26 16.67
CA LYS A 127 -8.07 15.37 16.01
C LYS A 127 -7.82 15.74 14.54
N ILE A 128 -8.87 16.12 13.79
CA ILE A 128 -8.74 16.43 12.36
C ILE A 128 -7.75 17.57 12.06
N PRO A 129 -7.81 18.74 12.72
CA PRO A 129 -6.83 19.79 12.48
C PRO A 129 -5.38 19.34 12.72
N VAL A 130 -5.16 18.60 13.80
CA VAL A 130 -3.82 18.07 14.16
C VAL A 130 -3.30 17.10 13.11
N ILE A 131 -4.14 16.15 12.65
CA ILE A 131 -3.73 15.19 11.64
C ILE A 131 -3.46 15.87 10.28
N LEU A 132 -4.31 16.82 9.87
CA LEU A 132 -4.10 17.57 8.63
C LEU A 132 -2.80 18.37 8.67
N GLU A 133 -2.48 18.98 9.82
CA GLU A 133 -1.21 19.68 10.01
C GLU A 133 -0.01 18.73 9.92
N ARG A 134 -0.10 17.56 10.55
CA ARG A 134 0.94 16.53 10.52
C ARG A 134 1.25 16.03 9.10
N VAL A 135 0.25 15.86 8.24
CA VAL A 135 0.46 15.49 6.83
C VAL A 135 0.89 16.69 5.97
N GLY A 136 1.19 17.84 6.58
CA GLY A 136 1.57 19.06 5.86
C GLY A 136 0.45 19.64 4.99
N PHE A 137 -0.82 19.46 5.38
CA PHE A 137 -1.94 20.03 4.66
C PHE A 137 -2.18 21.49 5.09
N PRO A 138 -2.21 22.45 4.15
CA PRO A 138 -2.35 23.88 4.47
C PRO A 138 -3.65 24.18 5.22
N SER A 139 -3.54 24.87 6.36
CA SER A 139 -4.71 25.21 7.20
C SER A 139 -5.73 26.06 6.47
N SER A 140 -5.27 26.97 5.59
CA SER A 140 -6.12 27.86 4.78
C SER A 140 -7.00 27.12 3.77
N ARG A 141 -6.64 25.90 3.40
CA ARG A 141 -7.36 25.10 2.40
C ARG A 141 -8.22 23.97 2.98
N ARG A 142 -8.32 23.87 4.31
CA ARG A 142 -9.09 22.79 4.99
C ARG A 142 -10.58 22.77 4.63
N GLY A 143 -11.15 23.94 4.33
CA GLY A 143 -12.56 24.10 3.92
C GLY A 143 -12.79 24.03 2.41
N GLU A 144 -11.76 23.84 1.61
CA GLU A 144 -11.87 23.77 0.15
C GLU A 144 -12.35 22.39 -0.31
N ALA A 145 -13.25 22.37 -1.29
CA ALA A 145 -13.78 21.12 -1.85
C ALA A 145 -12.66 20.24 -2.45
N MET A 146 -12.75 18.94 -2.26
CA MET A 146 -11.71 17.98 -2.71
C MET A 146 -11.44 18.07 -4.22
N GLU A 147 -12.45 18.37 -5.04
CA GLU A 147 -12.30 18.50 -6.50
C GLU A 147 -11.38 19.67 -6.93
N ASN A 148 -11.20 20.66 -6.07
CA ASN A 148 -10.33 21.84 -6.32
C ASN A 148 -8.90 21.62 -5.80
N LEU A 149 -8.62 20.51 -5.12
CA LEU A 149 -7.32 20.20 -4.56
C LEU A 149 -6.45 19.46 -5.59
N SER A 150 -5.14 19.74 -5.59
CA SER A 150 -4.18 18.95 -6.38
C SER A 150 -4.14 17.49 -5.94
N ARG A 151 -3.66 16.59 -6.80
CA ARG A 151 -3.49 15.16 -6.46
C ARG A 151 -2.65 14.97 -5.20
N GLY A 152 -1.54 15.71 -5.06
CA GLY A 152 -0.70 15.65 -3.86
C GLY A 152 -1.46 16.07 -2.59
N MET A 153 -2.31 17.08 -2.66
CA MET A 153 -3.16 17.48 -1.53
C MET A 153 -4.23 16.44 -1.21
N GLN A 154 -4.85 15.86 -2.24
CA GLN A 154 -5.80 14.76 -2.06
C GLN A 154 -5.13 13.53 -1.41
N GLN A 155 -3.90 13.22 -1.80
CA GLN A 155 -3.11 12.15 -1.20
C GLN A 155 -2.79 12.41 0.27
N LYS A 156 -2.45 13.65 0.65
CA LYS A 156 -2.30 14.04 2.06
C LYS A 156 -3.59 13.81 2.86
N VAL A 157 -4.76 14.11 2.28
CA VAL A 157 -6.05 13.83 2.94
C VAL A 157 -6.31 12.33 3.04
N ALA A 158 -5.87 11.51 2.07
CA ALA A 158 -5.96 10.04 2.15
C ALA A 158 -5.09 9.48 3.28
N LEU A 159 -3.87 9.97 3.42
CA LEU A 159 -2.98 9.64 4.53
C LEU A 159 -3.57 10.09 5.87
N ALA A 160 -4.07 11.33 5.95
CA ALA A 160 -4.75 11.84 7.15
C ALA A 160 -5.93 10.93 7.56
N ARG A 161 -6.73 10.49 6.58
CA ARG A 161 -7.84 9.55 6.82
C ARG A 161 -7.37 8.22 7.39
N ALA A 162 -6.29 7.67 6.83
CA ALA A 162 -5.72 6.41 7.30
C ALA A 162 -5.19 6.51 8.75
N LEU A 163 -4.78 7.68 9.19
CA LEU A 163 -4.25 7.90 10.54
C LEU A 163 -5.32 8.25 11.60
N LEU A 164 -6.57 8.43 11.21
CA LEU A 164 -7.64 8.79 12.15
C LEU A 164 -7.74 7.83 13.35
N THR A 165 -7.55 6.53 13.12
CA THR A 165 -7.64 5.50 14.16
C THR A 165 -6.30 5.11 14.78
N SER A 166 -5.21 5.77 14.37
CA SER A 166 -3.84 5.43 14.82
C SER A 166 -3.54 3.92 14.61
N PRO A 167 -3.57 3.44 13.36
CA PRO A 167 -3.40 2.00 13.06
C PRO A 167 -2.00 1.53 13.44
N VAL A 168 -1.89 0.25 13.84
CA VAL A 168 -0.61 -0.39 14.10
C VAL A 168 0.01 -1.01 12.84
N LEU A 169 -0.81 -1.25 11.79
CA LEU A 169 -0.37 -1.63 10.45
C LEU A 169 -0.95 -0.66 9.42
N LEU A 170 -0.07 -0.04 8.64
CA LEU A 170 -0.44 0.82 7.54
C LEU A 170 -0.10 0.14 6.22
N LEU A 171 -1.11 -0.04 5.38
CA LEU A 171 -0.98 -0.60 4.03
C LEU A 171 -1.01 0.54 3.02
N LEU A 172 0.11 0.79 2.35
CA LEU A 172 0.27 1.85 1.36
C LEU A 172 0.34 1.22 -0.04
N ASP A 173 -0.64 1.51 -0.87
CA ASP A 173 -0.73 1.00 -2.24
C ASP A 173 -0.47 2.16 -3.20
N GLU A 174 0.75 2.23 -3.74
CA GLU A 174 1.24 3.26 -4.65
C GLU A 174 1.03 4.70 -4.10
N PRO A 175 1.54 5.04 -2.90
CA PRO A 175 1.16 6.26 -2.20
C PRO A 175 1.66 7.55 -2.87
N THR A 176 2.66 7.47 -3.76
CA THR A 176 3.26 8.63 -4.44
C THR A 176 3.04 8.66 -5.93
N THR A 177 2.35 7.66 -6.50
CA THR A 177 2.12 7.56 -7.95
C THR A 177 1.32 8.74 -8.48
N GLY A 178 1.84 9.35 -9.55
CA GLY A 178 1.23 10.49 -10.21
C GLY A 178 1.30 11.80 -9.44
N LEU A 179 2.15 11.89 -8.42
CA LEU A 179 2.48 13.14 -7.74
C LEU A 179 3.66 13.84 -8.41
N ASP A 180 3.66 15.17 -8.32
CA ASP A 180 4.84 15.97 -8.66
C ASP A 180 6.00 15.70 -7.69
N PRO A 181 7.27 15.97 -8.07
CA PRO A 181 8.44 15.62 -7.27
C PRO A 181 8.41 16.17 -5.85
N ARG A 182 7.90 17.39 -5.65
CA ARG A 182 7.80 18.02 -4.34
C ARG A 182 6.76 17.32 -3.46
N SER A 183 5.57 17.08 -4.00
CA SER A 183 4.50 16.35 -3.28
C SER A 183 4.93 14.92 -2.93
N LYS A 184 5.66 14.25 -3.84
CA LYS A 184 6.24 12.93 -3.59
C LYS A 184 7.17 12.96 -2.37
N GLN A 185 8.14 13.88 -2.35
CA GLN A 185 9.09 14.02 -1.25
C GLN A 185 8.39 14.34 0.09
N GLU A 186 7.37 15.20 0.08
CA GLU A 186 6.59 15.53 1.27
C GLU A 186 5.86 14.29 1.82
N VAL A 187 5.28 13.45 0.96
CA VAL A 187 4.63 12.19 1.35
C VAL A 187 5.64 11.18 1.90
N GLN A 188 6.78 11.00 1.25
CA GLN A 188 7.85 10.10 1.71
C GLN A 188 8.41 10.52 3.07
N THR A 189 8.65 11.82 3.26
CA THR A 189 9.09 12.36 4.55
C THR A 189 8.08 12.05 5.65
N PHE A 190 6.80 12.24 5.35
CA PHE A 190 5.72 11.94 6.28
C PHE A 190 5.61 10.44 6.63
N ILE A 191 5.80 9.53 5.65
CA ILE A 191 5.82 8.08 5.91
C ILE A 191 6.97 7.73 6.87
N ARG A 192 8.17 8.31 6.69
CA ARG A 192 9.31 8.15 7.61
C ARG A 192 8.98 8.63 9.02
N GLU A 193 8.34 9.79 9.15
CA GLU A 193 7.96 10.35 10.45
C GLU A 193 6.96 9.47 11.21
N ILE A 194 5.94 8.95 10.52
CA ILE A 194 4.97 8.02 11.14
C ILE A 194 5.66 6.79 11.70
N ARG A 195 6.57 6.21 10.92
CA ARG A 195 7.31 5.03 11.33
C ARG A 195 8.11 5.28 12.62
N HIS A 196 8.87 6.38 12.67
CA HIS A 196 9.71 6.70 13.83
C HIS A 196 8.93 7.10 15.09
N GLN A 197 7.79 7.79 14.93
CA GLN A 197 7.04 8.34 16.07
C GLN A 197 6.04 7.37 16.70
N HIS A 198 5.61 6.33 15.97
CA HIS A 198 4.48 5.47 16.39
C HIS A 198 4.77 3.97 16.38
N ASP A 199 6.02 3.55 16.14
CA ASP A 199 6.36 2.12 15.92
C ASP A 199 5.39 1.43 14.92
N SER A 200 4.87 2.20 13.97
CA SER A 200 3.91 1.68 13.01
C SER A 200 4.60 0.72 12.06
N THR A 201 4.01 -0.46 11.89
CA THR A 201 4.40 -1.40 10.85
C THR A 201 3.83 -0.91 9.51
N ILE A 202 4.63 -0.92 8.46
CA ILE A 202 4.23 -0.40 7.14
C ILE A 202 4.48 -1.44 6.07
N LEU A 203 3.44 -1.80 5.31
CA LEU A 203 3.58 -2.51 4.05
C LEU A 203 3.40 -1.49 2.92
N LEU A 204 4.48 -1.24 2.19
CA LEU A 204 4.52 -0.32 1.05
C LEU A 204 4.49 -1.14 -0.24
N CYS A 205 3.46 -0.98 -1.06
CA CYS A 205 3.41 -1.54 -2.41
C CYS A 205 3.72 -0.42 -3.39
N THR A 206 4.75 -0.58 -4.19
CA THR A 206 5.17 0.43 -5.16
C THR A 206 5.87 -0.21 -6.37
N HIS A 207 5.90 0.48 -7.49
CA HIS A 207 6.79 0.16 -8.62
C HIS A 207 8.04 1.08 -8.64
N ASP A 208 8.08 2.07 -7.75
CA ASP A 208 9.17 3.03 -7.65
C ASP A 208 10.29 2.48 -6.74
N MET A 209 11.37 2.05 -7.36
CA MET A 209 12.50 1.41 -6.67
C MET A 209 13.23 2.36 -5.74
N LYS A 210 13.35 3.65 -6.12
CA LYS A 210 13.95 4.68 -5.28
C LYS A 210 13.11 4.92 -4.01
N GLU A 211 11.78 4.95 -4.16
CA GLU A 211 10.89 5.05 -3.01
C GLU A 211 11.05 3.87 -2.05
N ALA A 212 11.13 2.65 -2.58
CA ALA A 212 11.35 1.45 -1.78
C ALA A 212 12.70 1.49 -1.06
N GLU A 213 13.78 1.86 -1.76
CA GLU A 213 15.13 1.98 -1.20
C GLU A 213 15.21 3.01 -0.07
N GLU A 214 14.50 4.13 -0.21
CA GLU A 214 14.51 5.20 0.79
C GLU A 214 13.66 4.90 2.04
N LEU A 215 12.63 4.07 1.93
CA LEU A 215 11.63 3.90 2.99
C LEU A 215 11.65 2.53 3.68
N ALA A 216 12.09 1.48 2.98
CA ALA A 216 11.96 0.11 3.45
C ALA A 216 13.22 -0.43 4.16
N ASP A 217 13.00 -1.33 5.12
CA ASP A 217 14.06 -2.14 5.72
C ASP A 217 14.33 -3.38 4.87
N ARG A 218 13.26 -3.95 4.32
CA ARG A 218 13.31 -5.13 3.44
C ARG A 218 12.45 -4.90 2.21
N ILE A 219 12.89 -5.51 1.14
CA ILE A 219 12.21 -5.43 -0.16
C ILE A 219 11.82 -6.83 -0.60
N GLY A 220 10.55 -6.98 -0.97
CA GLY A 220 10.04 -8.16 -1.68
C GLY A 220 9.79 -7.83 -3.14
N LEU A 221 10.14 -8.74 -4.03
CA LEU A 221 9.84 -8.64 -5.46
C LEU A 221 8.68 -9.55 -5.81
N LEU A 222 7.57 -8.95 -6.21
CA LEU A 222 6.36 -9.64 -6.67
C LEU A 222 6.25 -9.54 -8.19
N ASP A 223 6.38 -10.66 -8.87
CA ASP A 223 6.22 -10.74 -10.32
C ASP A 223 5.19 -11.81 -10.71
N ALA A 224 4.27 -11.47 -11.62
CA ALA A 224 3.20 -12.35 -12.10
C ALA A 224 2.44 -13.12 -11.00
N GLY A 225 2.31 -12.53 -9.81
CA GLY A 225 1.63 -13.13 -8.66
C GLY A 225 2.52 -13.98 -7.76
N GLU A 226 3.80 -14.11 -8.04
CA GLU A 226 4.78 -14.88 -7.27
C GLU A 226 5.76 -13.94 -6.54
N LEU A 227 6.01 -14.21 -5.26
CA LEU A 227 7.02 -13.49 -4.49
C LEU A 227 8.36 -14.18 -4.68
N LEU A 228 9.26 -13.56 -5.45
CA LEU A 228 10.54 -14.14 -5.83
C LEU A 228 11.54 -14.14 -4.66
N PHE A 229 11.55 -13.07 -3.87
CA PHE A 229 12.34 -12.94 -2.65
C PHE A 229 11.74 -11.88 -1.73
N ILE A 230 12.21 -11.82 -0.47
CA ILE A 230 11.99 -10.73 0.48
C ILE A 230 13.20 -10.62 1.42
N GLU A 231 14.02 -9.60 1.24
CA GLU A 231 15.34 -9.45 1.86
C GLU A 231 15.65 -7.99 2.19
N PRO A 232 16.64 -7.70 3.06
CA PRO A 232 17.19 -6.36 3.20
C PRO A 232 17.70 -5.81 1.88
N VAL A 233 17.62 -4.49 1.70
CA VAL A 233 18.00 -3.81 0.44
C VAL A 233 19.44 -4.16 0.03
N GLU A 234 20.36 -4.10 0.99
CA GLU A 234 21.77 -4.35 0.73
C GLU A 234 22.05 -5.81 0.34
N ASP A 235 21.35 -6.76 0.97
CA ASP A 235 21.46 -8.19 0.66
C ASP A 235 20.99 -8.49 -0.77
N VAL A 236 19.96 -7.79 -1.25
CA VAL A 236 19.49 -7.90 -2.64
C VAL A 236 20.56 -7.42 -3.61
N LYS A 237 21.16 -6.25 -3.37
CA LYS A 237 22.22 -5.71 -4.23
C LYS A 237 23.43 -6.64 -4.27
N GLU A 238 23.86 -7.14 -3.10
CA GLU A 238 24.97 -8.08 -2.99
C GLU A 238 24.71 -9.40 -3.73
N ARG A 239 23.50 -9.96 -3.57
CA ARG A 239 23.07 -11.21 -4.23
C ARG A 239 23.23 -11.16 -5.74
N TYR A 240 22.83 -10.04 -6.37
CA TYR A 240 22.86 -9.89 -7.82
C TYR A 240 24.14 -9.22 -8.32
N GLY A 241 25.03 -8.76 -7.41
CA GLY A 241 26.30 -8.09 -7.75
C GLY A 241 26.09 -6.77 -8.47
N VAL A 242 25.08 -5.99 -8.07
CA VAL A 242 24.65 -4.74 -8.72
C VAL A 242 24.67 -3.56 -7.75
N GLU A 243 24.69 -2.35 -8.31
CA GLU A 243 24.71 -1.12 -7.49
C GLU A 243 23.30 -0.60 -7.17
N THR A 244 22.32 -0.92 -8.01
CA THR A 244 20.96 -0.39 -7.90
C THR A 244 19.91 -1.50 -7.79
N LEU A 245 18.77 -1.19 -7.15
CA LEU A 245 17.63 -2.10 -7.11
C LEU A 245 17.01 -2.33 -8.49
N GLU A 246 17.12 -1.37 -9.39
CA GLU A 246 16.63 -1.47 -10.76
C GLU A 246 17.37 -2.56 -11.52
N GLU A 247 18.70 -2.59 -11.41
CA GLU A 247 19.52 -3.66 -11.98
C GLU A 247 19.21 -5.03 -11.34
N ALA A 248 18.99 -5.06 -10.02
CA ALA A 248 18.60 -6.29 -9.32
C ALA A 248 17.23 -6.80 -9.80
N PHE A 249 16.28 -5.91 -10.07
CA PHE A 249 14.97 -6.24 -10.62
C PHE A 249 15.09 -6.92 -11.98
N PHE A 250 15.86 -6.35 -12.90
CA PHE A 250 16.10 -6.94 -14.23
C PHE A 250 16.79 -8.28 -14.13
N ALA A 251 17.81 -8.40 -13.26
CA ALA A 251 18.50 -9.66 -13.05
C ALA A 251 17.58 -10.75 -12.47
N ALA A 252 16.68 -10.40 -11.56
CA ALA A 252 15.76 -11.34 -10.91
C ALA A 252 14.63 -11.80 -11.84
N THR A 253 14.11 -10.90 -12.69
CA THR A 253 12.97 -11.19 -13.59
C THR A 253 13.40 -11.73 -14.94
N GLY A 254 14.67 -11.60 -15.31
CA GLY A 254 15.18 -11.95 -16.64
C GLY A 254 14.67 -11.03 -17.76
N ARG A 255 14.10 -9.87 -17.39
CA ARG A 255 13.58 -8.86 -18.32
C ARG A 255 14.68 -7.89 -18.74
N THR A 256 14.42 -7.13 -19.79
CA THR A 256 15.28 -6.05 -20.26
C THR A 256 14.53 -4.72 -20.22
N TYR A 257 15.28 -3.59 -20.31
CA TYR A 257 14.70 -2.25 -20.44
C TYR A 257 13.77 -2.10 -21.67
N GLU A 258 13.93 -2.92 -22.68
CA GLU A 258 13.11 -2.90 -23.90
C GLU A 258 11.73 -3.53 -23.66
N ASP A 259 11.67 -4.57 -22.80
CA ASP A 259 10.42 -5.27 -22.45
C ASP A 259 9.46 -4.35 -21.67
N GLU A 260 9.98 -3.47 -20.80
CA GLU A 260 9.15 -2.51 -20.06
C GLU A 260 8.49 -1.47 -20.96
N ARG A 261 9.18 -0.99 -22.00
CA ARG A 261 8.63 0.01 -22.94
C ARG A 261 7.46 -0.53 -23.73
N THR A 262 7.52 -1.79 -24.15
CA THR A 262 6.45 -2.43 -24.92
C THR A 262 5.20 -2.71 -24.07
N GLU A 263 5.34 -3.10 -22.81
CA GLU A 263 4.19 -3.34 -21.92
C GLU A 263 3.46 -2.02 -21.56
N ASP A 264 4.18 -0.92 -21.30
CA ASP A 264 3.59 0.41 -21.04
C ASP A 264 2.85 0.98 -22.27
N ASP A 265 3.33 0.71 -23.47
CA ASP A 265 2.69 1.16 -24.70
C ASP A 265 1.45 0.32 -25.03
N GLU A 266 1.47 -1.01 -24.81
CA GLU A 266 0.30 -1.87 -24.97
C GLU A 266 -0.80 -1.58 -23.93
N GLU A 267 -0.47 -1.24 -22.68
CA GLU A 267 -1.45 -0.81 -21.68
C GLU A 267 -2.10 0.53 -22.08
N ARG A 268 -1.37 1.47 -22.64
CA ARG A 268 -1.90 2.75 -23.13
C ARG A 268 -2.86 2.57 -24.31
N GLU A 269 -2.59 1.65 -25.23
CA GLU A 269 -3.48 1.36 -26.37
C GLU A 269 -4.77 0.63 -25.98
N VAL A 270 -4.76 -0.16 -24.89
CA VAL A 270 -5.94 -0.90 -24.41
C VAL A 270 -6.92 0.02 -23.65
N PHE A 271 -6.47 1.19 -23.17
CA PHE A 271 -7.28 2.17 -22.43
C PHE A 271 -7.58 3.46 -23.19
N ALA A 272 -7.11 3.61 -24.44
CA ALA A 272 -7.47 4.67 -25.35
C ALA A 272 -8.69 4.27 -26.24
#